data_5c31a9e356e2d340989436d7799e8915
#
_entry.id   5c31a9e356e2d340989436d7799e8915
#
_cell.length_a   1.000
_cell.length_b   1.000
_cell.length_c   1.000
_cell.angle_alpha   90.00
_cell.angle_beta   90.00
_cell.angle_gamma   90.00
#
_symmetry.space_group_name_H-M   'P 1'
#
loop_
_entity.id
_entity.type
_entity.pdbx_description
1 polymer ?
#
loop_
_entity_poly.entity_id
_entity_poly.type
_entity_poly.pdbx_seq_one_letter_code
_entity_poly.pdbx_strand_id
1 'polypeptide(L)'
;YAKEIEKRTGKLFHFTITTNGTLLDKEKTDFINEFMDNVVISLDGRRHVHDMMRFYRDGSGSYNDIVASARELVKGRQNKDYFIRGTFTSKNLDFSEDVFHIAGLGFDEVSVEPVVGSGESYHITREHLPIILDEYDRLAKRYLEYIRRGNRLRFYHFNLNLFKGPCIQRRIVACGAGFEYLAVSPEGYLYPCHQFVGQKRFIMGDVF
;
A
#
# COMPACT_ATOMS: atom_id res chain seq x y z
N TYR A 1 17.97 17.90 8.32
CA TYR A 1 18.20 17.22 9.60
C TYR A 1 18.59 15.74 9.42
N ALA A 2 17.73 14.88 8.84
CA ALA A 2 18.03 13.45 8.69
C ALA A 2 19.35 13.18 7.95
N LYS A 3 19.59 13.88 6.83
CA LYS A 3 20.85 13.79 6.06
C LYS A 3 22.08 14.28 6.84
N GLU A 4 21.91 15.20 7.77
CA GLU A 4 23.00 15.61 8.69
C GLU A 4 23.30 14.51 9.72
N ILE A 5 22.26 13.85 10.25
CA ILE A 5 22.42 12.70 11.14
C ILE A 5 23.12 11.54 10.43
N GLU A 6 22.77 11.24 9.17
CA GLU A 6 23.47 10.23 8.35
C GLU A 6 24.98 10.52 8.30
N LYS A 7 25.35 11.75 7.93
CA LYS A 7 26.77 12.16 7.86
C LYS A 7 27.49 12.03 9.19
N ARG A 8 26.81 12.35 10.29
CA ARG A 8 27.41 12.34 11.64
C ARG A 8 27.54 10.94 12.22
N THR A 9 26.59 10.04 11.92
CA THR A 9 26.49 8.73 12.57
C THR A 9 26.88 7.56 11.68
N GLY A 10 27.00 7.76 10.37
CA GLY A 10 27.21 6.70 9.38
C GLY A 10 26.01 5.79 9.17
N LYS A 11 24.86 6.08 9.78
CA LYS A 11 23.59 5.33 9.58
C LYS A 11 22.86 5.86 8.37
N LEU A 12 22.23 4.98 7.61
CA LEU A 12 21.40 5.33 6.45
C LEU A 12 19.93 5.35 6.85
N PHE A 13 19.22 6.38 6.41
CA PHE A 13 17.77 6.46 6.50
C PHE A 13 17.14 6.11 5.15
N HIS A 14 16.17 5.23 5.17
CA HIS A 14 15.33 4.92 4.00
C HIS A 14 13.97 5.60 4.17
N PHE A 15 13.67 6.51 3.25
CA PHE A 15 12.44 7.29 3.32
C PHE A 15 11.37 6.66 2.44
N THR A 16 10.20 6.44 3.02
CA THR A 16 9.00 5.99 2.31
C THR A 16 7.86 6.97 2.55
N ILE A 17 7.10 7.26 1.52
CA ILE A 17 5.86 8.04 1.63
C ILE A 17 4.68 7.23 1.12
N THR A 18 3.55 7.32 1.82
CA THR A 18 2.26 6.85 1.35
C THR A 18 1.36 8.04 1.06
N THR A 19 0.77 8.09 -0.12
CA THR A 19 -0.08 9.21 -0.54
C THR A 19 -1.34 8.72 -1.25
N ASN A 20 -2.42 9.48 -1.13
CA ASN A 20 -3.61 9.30 -1.95
C ASN A 20 -3.47 9.90 -3.36
N GLY A 21 -2.39 10.60 -3.65
CA GLY A 21 -2.07 11.14 -4.97
C GLY A 21 -2.81 12.41 -5.38
N THR A 22 -3.82 12.85 -4.63
CA THR A 22 -4.69 13.96 -5.04
C THR A 22 -4.02 15.34 -5.04
N LEU A 23 -2.92 15.50 -4.31
CA LEU A 23 -2.16 16.75 -4.19
C LEU A 23 -0.79 16.70 -4.87
N LEU A 24 -0.54 15.66 -5.66
CA LEU A 24 0.71 15.55 -6.41
C LEU A 24 0.70 16.56 -7.58
N ASP A 25 1.62 17.49 -7.52
CA ASP A 25 2.00 18.40 -8.60
C ASP A 25 3.44 18.11 -9.02
N LYS A 26 3.96 18.88 -9.96
CA LYS A 26 5.33 18.70 -10.45
C LYS A 26 6.38 18.84 -9.36
N GLU A 27 6.27 19.85 -8.50
CA GLU A 27 7.24 20.12 -7.43
C GLU A 27 7.30 18.96 -6.43
N LYS A 28 6.13 18.46 -5.98
CA LYS A 28 6.04 17.32 -5.05
C LYS A 28 6.51 16.02 -5.71
N THR A 29 6.19 15.83 -6.98
CA THR A 29 6.63 14.67 -7.75
C THR A 29 8.16 14.64 -7.89
N ASP A 30 8.77 15.77 -8.23
CA ASP A 30 10.22 15.91 -8.34
C ASP A 30 10.88 15.66 -6.97
N PHE A 31 10.34 16.25 -5.89
CA PHE A 31 10.83 16.02 -4.52
C PHE A 31 10.75 14.53 -4.12
N ILE A 32 9.62 13.88 -4.35
CA ILE A 32 9.45 12.45 -4.04
C ILE A 32 10.44 11.61 -4.82
N ASN A 33 10.60 11.89 -6.11
CA ASN A 33 11.52 11.15 -6.96
C ASN A 33 12.98 11.36 -6.58
N GLU A 34 13.33 12.53 -6.07
CA GLU A 34 14.69 12.83 -5.59
C GLU A 34 14.99 12.19 -4.22
N PHE A 35 14.10 12.37 -3.24
CA PHE A 35 14.42 12.09 -1.83
C PHE A 35 13.83 10.81 -1.25
N MET A 36 12.74 10.26 -1.82
CA MET A 36 12.10 9.06 -1.29
C MET A 36 12.64 7.80 -1.97
N ASP A 37 13.04 6.82 -1.18
CA ASP A 37 13.50 5.51 -1.67
C ASP A 37 12.30 4.70 -2.19
N ASN A 38 11.17 4.79 -1.51
CA ASN A 38 9.94 4.13 -1.91
C ASN A 38 8.74 5.08 -1.83
N VAL A 39 7.75 4.86 -2.68
CA VAL A 39 6.47 5.56 -2.62
C VAL A 39 5.32 4.58 -2.78
N VAL A 40 4.30 4.72 -1.95
CA VAL A 40 3.05 3.96 -2.03
C VAL A 40 1.93 4.90 -2.43
N ILE A 41 1.28 4.62 -3.57
CA ILE A 41 0.18 5.42 -4.10
C ILE A 41 -1.12 4.64 -3.93
N SER A 42 -2.11 5.25 -3.30
CA SER A 42 -3.39 4.60 -3.04
C SER A 42 -4.28 4.63 -4.29
N LEU A 43 -4.53 3.44 -4.88
CA LEU A 43 -5.47 3.24 -6.00
C LEU A 43 -6.11 1.86 -5.86
N ASP A 44 -7.44 1.81 -5.64
CA ASP A 44 -8.11 0.56 -5.28
C ASP A 44 -8.39 -0.37 -6.48
N GLY A 45 -8.21 0.11 -7.70
CA GLY A 45 -8.41 -0.70 -8.91
C GLY A 45 -9.25 0.00 -9.97
N ARG A 46 -10.29 -0.68 -10.48
CA ARG A 46 -11.23 -0.13 -11.48
C ARG A 46 -11.87 1.17 -10.99
N ARG A 47 -12.17 2.07 -11.92
CA ARG A 47 -12.69 3.40 -11.59
C ARG A 47 -13.88 3.37 -10.63
N HIS A 48 -14.89 2.56 -10.91
CA HIS A 48 -16.09 2.50 -10.06
C HIS A 48 -15.79 1.95 -8.66
N VAL A 49 -14.82 1.03 -8.51
CA VAL A 49 -14.36 0.49 -7.23
C VAL A 49 -13.65 1.59 -6.45
N HIS A 50 -12.72 2.28 -7.10
CA HIS A 50 -11.96 3.36 -6.48
C HIS A 50 -12.88 4.52 -6.05
N ASP A 51 -13.68 5.05 -6.97
CA ASP A 51 -14.52 6.22 -6.73
C ASP A 51 -15.66 5.95 -5.73
N MET A 52 -16.06 4.68 -5.52
CA MET A 52 -17.00 4.30 -4.47
C MET A 52 -16.44 4.53 -3.06
N MET A 53 -15.14 4.37 -2.87
CA MET A 53 -14.47 4.44 -1.55
C MET A 53 -13.62 5.70 -1.38
N ARG A 54 -13.15 6.30 -2.48
CA ARG A 54 -12.23 7.45 -2.49
C ARG A 54 -12.77 8.56 -3.40
N PHE A 55 -13.61 9.37 -2.84
CA PHE A 55 -14.23 10.51 -3.51
C PHE A 55 -13.85 11.83 -2.84
N TYR A 56 -13.98 12.92 -3.55
CA TYR A 56 -13.80 14.26 -3.02
C TYR A 56 -15.00 14.68 -2.15
N ARG A 57 -14.86 15.77 -1.38
CA ARG A 57 -15.90 16.28 -0.49
C ARG A 57 -17.20 16.67 -1.22
N ASP A 58 -17.10 17.01 -2.50
CA ASP A 58 -18.23 17.31 -3.37
C ASP A 58 -18.91 16.08 -3.98
N GLY A 59 -18.39 14.88 -3.65
CA GLY A 59 -18.90 13.59 -4.14
C GLY A 59 -18.32 13.17 -5.49
N SER A 60 -17.49 13.98 -6.13
CA SER A 60 -16.82 13.58 -7.38
C SER A 60 -15.74 12.51 -7.15
N GLY A 61 -15.55 11.61 -8.12
CA GLY A 61 -14.55 10.56 -8.04
C GLY A 61 -13.13 11.11 -8.24
N SER A 62 -12.15 10.51 -7.53
CA SER A 62 -10.75 10.93 -7.58
C SER A 62 -9.88 10.09 -8.53
N TYR A 63 -10.44 9.03 -9.11
CA TYR A 63 -9.70 8.05 -9.92
C TYR A 63 -8.86 8.67 -11.04
N ASN A 64 -9.45 9.54 -11.86
CA ASN A 64 -8.76 10.10 -13.02
C ASN A 64 -7.54 10.93 -12.63
N ASP A 65 -7.66 11.75 -11.60
CA ASP A 65 -6.58 12.62 -11.11
C ASP A 65 -5.44 11.79 -10.53
N ILE A 66 -5.78 10.74 -9.78
CA ILE A 66 -4.79 9.86 -9.16
C ILE A 66 -4.06 9.03 -10.22
N VAL A 67 -4.77 8.48 -11.22
CA VAL A 67 -4.11 7.74 -12.30
C VAL A 67 -3.15 8.64 -13.09
N ALA A 68 -3.55 9.87 -13.38
CA ALA A 68 -2.68 10.83 -14.07
C ALA A 68 -1.43 11.15 -13.26
N SER A 69 -1.59 11.54 -12.00
CA SER A 69 -0.46 11.89 -11.11
C SER A 69 0.43 10.70 -10.80
N ALA A 70 -0.13 9.49 -10.62
CA ALA A 70 0.64 8.27 -10.40
C ALA A 70 1.53 7.93 -11.60
N ARG A 71 1.02 8.06 -12.83
CA ARG A 71 1.79 7.82 -14.04
C ARG A 71 2.99 8.77 -14.16
N GLU A 72 2.77 10.06 -13.92
CA GLU A 72 3.86 11.04 -13.95
C GLU A 72 4.91 10.76 -12.88
N LEU A 73 4.49 10.42 -11.66
CA LEU A 73 5.39 10.09 -10.58
C LEU A 73 6.20 8.82 -10.90
N VAL A 74 5.54 7.73 -11.30
CA VAL A 74 6.19 6.44 -11.58
C VAL A 74 7.18 6.55 -12.75
N LYS A 75 6.86 7.32 -13.78
CA LYS A 75 7.76 7.60 -14.92
C LYS A 75 9.11 8.19 -14.47
N GLY A 76 9.12 8.97 -13.41
CA GLY A 76 10.33 9.57 -12.83
C GLY A 76 11.07 8.70 -11.83
N ARG A 77 10.55 7.53 -11.43
CA ARG A 77 11.15 6.68 -10.36
C ARG A 77 12.49 6.05 -10.73
N GLN A 78 12.77 5.86 -12.04
CA GLN A 78 13.97 5.15 -12.50
C GLN A 78 14.12 3.76 -11.84
N ASN A 79 15.11 3.59 -10.96
CA ASN A 79 15.38 2.34 -10.22
C ASN A 79 14.87 2.35 -8.78
N LYS A 80 14.12 3.38 -8.37
CA LYS A 80 13.56 3.45 -7.02
C LYS A 80 12.22 2.74 -6.94
N ASP A 81 11.95 2.15 -5.78
CA ASP A 81 10.72 1.38 -5.55
C ASP A 81 9.46 2.25 -5.55
N TYR A 82 8.37 1.67 -5.98
CA TYR A 82 7.02 2.18 -5.79
C TYR A 82 6.04 1.04 -5.61
N PHE A 83 4.86 1.30 -5.07
CA PHE A 83 3.72 0.40 -5.08
C PHE A 83 2.43 1.15 -5.34
N ILE A 84 1.61 0.62 -6.23
CA ILE A 84 0.19 0.97 -6.28
C ILE A 84 -0.52 0.07 -5.28
N ARG A 85 -1.09 0.69 -4.25
CA ARG A 85 -1.75 -0.04 -3.18
C ARG A 85 -3.25 0.20 -3.18
N GLY A 86 -4.01 -0.86 -3.43
CA GLY A 86 -5.45 -0.91 -3.35
C GLY A 86 -5.95 -1.61 -2.09
N THR A 87 -7.25 -1.45 -1.85
CA THR A 87 -7.96 -2.15 -0.79
C THR A 87 -9.20 -2.78 -1.37
N PHE A 88 -9.38 -4.10 -1.19
CA PHE A 88 -10.62 -4.75 -1.53
C PHE A 88 -11.53 -4.89 -0.29
N THR A 89 -12.82 -4.88 -0.54
CA THR A 89 -13.89 -4.90 0.45
C THR A 89 -14.91 -5.97 0.11
N SER A 90 -15.96 -6.12 0.90
CA SER A 90 -17.10 -6.97 0.51
C SER A 90 -17.84 -6.51 -0.74
N LYS A 91 -17.53 -5.30 -1.26
CA LYS A 91 -18.16 -4.72 -2.46
C LYS A 91 -17.41 -5.03 -3.76
N ASN A 92 -16.15 -5.52 -3.66
CA ASN A 92 -15.31 -5.88 -4.80
C ASN A 92 -14.49 -7.14 -4.51
N LEU A 93 -15.17 -8.23 -4.19
CA LEU A 93 -14.54 -9.53 -3.93
C LEU A 93 -13.89 -10.14 -5.19
N ASP A 94 -14.17 -9.61 -6.36
CA ASP A 94 -13.53 -9.91 -7.64
C ASP A 94 -12.23 -9.08 -7.84
N PHE A 95 -11.46 -8.91 -6.77
CA PHE A 95 -10.29 -8.02 -6.71
C PHE A 95 -9.17 -8.39 -7.68
N SER A 96 -9.15 -9.61 -8.25
CA SER A 96 -8.23 -9.94 -9.33
C SER A 96 -8.41 -9.03 -10.55
N GLU A 97 -9.66 -8.61 -10.84
CA GLU A 97 -9.94 -7.65 -11.90
C GLU A 97 -9.30 -6.29 -11.61
N ASP A 98 -9.27 -5.88 -10.33
CA ASP A 98 -8.64 -4.63 -9.92
C ASP A 98 -7.11 -4.70 -10.05
N VAL A 99 -6.50 -5.82 -9.67
CA VAL A 99 -5.06 -6.07 -9.87
C VAL A 99 -4.67 -5.95 -11.33
N PHE A 100 -5.39 -6.64 -12.24
CA PHE A 100 -5.10 -6.60 -13.67
C PHE A 100 -5.50 -5.28 -14.33
N HIS A 101 -6.49 -4.59 -13.80
CA HIS A 101 -6.79 -3.22 -14.23
C HIS A 101 -5.61 -2.29 -13.95
N ILE A 102 -5.05 -2.32 -12.74
CA ILE A 102 -3.87 -1.53 -12.36
C ILE A 102 -2.67 -1.90 -13.25
N ALA A 103 -2.43 -3.20 -13.48
CA ALA A 103 -1.38 -3.65 -14.41
C ALA A 103 -1.61 -3.14 -15.84
N GLY A 104 -2.84 -3.13 -16.32
CA GLY A 104 -3.24 -2.59 -17.62
C GLY A 104 -3.04 -1.07 -17.76
N LEU A 105 -2.97 -0.34 -16.65
CA LEU A 105 -2.62 1.09 -16.63
C LEU A 105 -1.11 1.33 -16.81
N GLY A 106 -0.29 0.26 -16.80
CA GLY A 106 1.16 0.31 -16.94
C GLY A 106 1.93 0.28 -15.61
N PHE A 107 1.26 -0.07 -14.50
CA PHE A 107 1.92 -0.24 -13.21
C PHE A 107 2.25 -1.71 -12.97
N ASP A 108 3.51 -2.02 -12.70
CA ASP A 108 4.01 -3.39 -12.51
C ASP A 108 4.29 -3.75 -11.04
N GLU A 109 4.13 -2.82 -10.11
CA GLU A 109 4.28 -3.02 -8.67
C GLU A 109 2.94 -2.80 -7.97
N VAL A 110 2.25 -3.88 -7.60
CA VAL A 110 0.85 -3.84 -7.15
C VAL A 110 0.66 -4.59 -5.83
N SER A 111 -0.07 -3.99 -4.91
CA SER A 111 -0.55 -4.58 -3.67
C SER A 111 -2.04 -4.29 -3.52
N VAL A 112 -2.87 -5.31 -3.32
CA VAL A 112 -4.31 -5.13 -3.05
C VAL A 112 -4.65 -5.91 -1.78
N GLU A 113 -4.93 -5.18 -0.71
CA GLU A 113 -5.09 -5.70 0.64
C GLU A 113 -6.57 -5.83 1.02
N PRO A 114 -6.95 -6.79 1.89
CA PRO A 114 -8.29 -6.80 2.45
C PRO A 114 -8.52 -5.60 3.36
N VAL A 115 -9.73 -5.06 3.35
CA VAL A 115 -10.11 -4.03 4.33
C VAL A 115 -10.07 -4.59 5.74
N VAL A 116 -9.52 -3.80 6.66
CA VAL A 116 -9.49 -4.11 8.09
C VAL A 116 -10.44 -3.18 8.82
N GLY A 117 -11.32 -3.73 9.65
CA GLY A 117 -12.28 -2.97 10.42
C GLY A 117 -13.46 -3.82 10.88
N SER A 118 -14.46 -3.21 11.51
CA SER A 118 -15.69 -3.87 11.97
C SER A 118 -16.86 -2.88 11.99
N GLY A 119 -18.05 -3.36 11.62
CA GLY A 119 -19.32 -2.61 11.78
C GLY A 119 -19.77 -1.83 10.55
N GLU A 120 -18.95 -1.68 9.48
CA GLU A 120 -19.33 -0.96 8.28
C GLU A 120 -19.88 -1.90 7.19
N SER A 121 -20.70 -1.38 6.28
CA SER A 121 -21.35 -2.17 5.23
C SER A 121 -20.41 -2.77 4.18
N TYR A 122 -19.16 -2.34 4.17
CA TYR A 122 -18.11 -2.82 3.26
C TYR A 122 -17.13 -3.81 3.90
N HIS A 123 -17.36 -4.20 5.17
CA HIS A 123 -16.47 -5.13 5.86
C HIS A 123 -16.51 -6.54 5.26
N ILE A 124 -15.36 -7.20 5.34
CA ILE A 124 -15.21 -8.61 5.03
C ILE A 124 -15.62 -9.41 6.28
N THR A 125 -16.59 -10.30 6.11
CA THR A 125 -17.05 -11.23 7.15
C THR A 125 -16.53 -12.64 6.84
N ARG A 126 -16.73 -13.56 7.78
CA ARG A 126 -16.37 -14.98 7.62
C ARG A 126 -17.06 -15.63 6.42
N GLU A 127 -18.26 -15.19 6.07
CA GLU A 127 -19.04 -15.71 4.93
C GLU A 127 -18.38 -15.40 3.58
N HIS A 128 -17.56 -14.33 3.50
CA HIS A 128 -16.84 -13.96 2.28
C HIS A 128 -15.57 -14.79 2.06
N LEU A 129 -15.07 -15.52 3.08
CA LEU A 129 -13.79 -16.23 2.98
C LEU A 129 -13.73 -17.26 1.84
N PRO A 130 -14.76 -18.10 1.58
CA PRO A 130 -14.72 -19.02 0.46
C PRO A 130 -14.56 -18.30 -0.89
N ILE A 131 -15.27 -17.20 -1.09
CA ILE A 131 -15.22 -16.39 -2.32
C ILE A 131 -13.82 -15.76 -2.48
N ILE A 132 -13.24 -15.27 -1.39
CA ILE A 132 -11.90 -14.69 -1.39
C ILE A 132 -10.83 -15.74 -1.74
N LEU A 133 -10.94 -16.96 -1.21
CA LEU A 133 -10.02 -18.05 -1.52
C LEU A 133 -10.10 -18.43 -3.01
N ASP A 134 -11.31 -18.59 -3.54
CA ASP A 134 -11.52 -18.87 -4.96
C ASP A 134 -10.96 -17.74 -5.84
N GLU A 135 -11.09 -16.49 -5.39
CA GLU A 135 -10.57 -15.34 -6.12
C GLU A 135 -9.04 -15.28 -6.10
N TYR A 136 -8.37 -15.65 -4.99
CA TYR A 136 -6.92 -15.82 -4.97
C TYR A 136 -6.45 -16.93 -5.91
N ASP A 137 -7.18 -18.04 -6.01
CA ASP A 137 -6.86 -19.11 -6.96
C ASP A 137 -7.02 -18.63 -8.42
N ARG A 138 -8.05 -17.85 -8.71
CA ARG A 138 -8.26 -17.21 -10.02
C ARG A 138 -7.12 -16.24 -10.33
N LEU A 139 -6.79 -15.36 -9.38
CA LEU A 139 -5.68 -14.43 -9.49
C LEU A 139 -4.37 -15.14 -9.77
N ALA A 140 -4.05 -16.23 -9.03
CA ALA A 140 -2.81 -16.98 -9.20
C ALA A 140 -2.69 -17.59 -10.60
N LYS A 141 -3.75 -18.23 -11.10
CA LYS A 141 -3.79 -18.81 -12.46
C LYS A 141 -3.55 -17.74 -13.52
N ARG A 142 -4.29 -16.63 -13.44
CA ARG A 142 -4.20 -15.52 -14.37
C ARG A 142 -2.85 -14.80 -14.30
N TYR A 143 -2.28 -14.66 -13.09
CA TYR A 143 -0.95 -14.11 -12.86
C TYR A 143 0.13 -14.94 -13.56
N LEU A 144 0.12 -16.28 -13.42
CA LEU A 144 1.05 -17.16 -14.10
C LEU A 144 0.97 -17.05 -15.61
N GLU A 145 -0.24 -16.98 -16.17
CA GLU A 145 -0.43 -16.76 -17.61
C GLU A 145 0.11 -15.41 -18.06
N TYR A 146 -0.13 -14.36 -17.28
CA TYR A 146 0.33 -13.01 -17.57
C TYR A 146 1.86 -12.92 -17.63
N ILE A 147 2.54 -13.52 -16.65
CA ILE A 147 4.01 -13.57 -16.60
C ILE A 147 4.58 -14.47 -17.73
N ARG A 148 3.96 -15.63 -18.03
CA ARG A 148 4.38 -16.52 -19.12
C ARG A 148 4.31 -15.88 -20.51
N ARG A 149 3.45 -14.88 -20.69
CA ARG A 149 3.36 -14.05 -21.91
C ARG A 149 4.44 -12.98 -21.99
N GLY A 150 5.37 -12.93 -21.04
CA GLY A 150 6.46 -11.95 -20.99
C GLY A 150 6.09 -10.60 -20.36
N ASN A 151 4.90 -10.48 -19.78
CA ASN A 151 4.51 -9.26 -19.08
C ASN A 151 5.20 -9.19 -17.71
N ARG A 152 5.37 -7.97 -17.20
CA ARG A 152 5.91 -7.71 -15.88
C ARG A 152 4.77 -7.37 -14.93
N LEU A 153 4.74 -8.03 -13.78
CA LEU A 153 3.87 -7.69 -12.66
C LEU A 153 4.47 -8.30 -11.40
N ARG A 154 4.71 -7.49 -10.38
CA ARG A 154 5.06 -7.94 -9.04
C ARG A 154 3.86 -7.69 -8.12
N PHE A 155 3.10 -8.74 -7.88
CA PHE A 155 2.01 -8.70 -6.92
C PHE A 155 2.52 -9.03 -5.54
N TYR A 156 2.34 -8.13 -4.58
CA TYR A 156 2.95 -8.19 -3.25
C TYR A 156 2.71 -9.52 -2.52
N HIS A 157 1.48 -10.03 -2.53
CA HIS A 157 1.13 -11.29 -1.84
C HIS A 157 1.79 -12.53 -2.46
N PHE A 158 2.22 -12.47 -3.71
CA PHE A 158 2.92 -13.59 -4.38
C PHE A 158 4.45 -13.44 -4.35
N ASN A 159 4.96 -12.35 -3.78
CA ASN A 159 6.39 -12.11 -3.62
C ASN A 159 6.93 -12.83 -2.37
N LEU A 160 6.90 -14.16 -2.39
CA LEU A 160 7.32 -15.01 -1.29
C LEU A 160 8.79 -15.42 -1.44
N ASN A 161 9.57 -15.28 -0.37
CA ASN A 161 10.92 -15.86 -0.31
C ASN A 161 10.85 -17.32 0.12
N LEU A 162 10.77 -18.22 -0.86
CA LEU A 162 10.65 -19.66 -0.62
C LEU A 162 11.90 -20.29 0.00
N PHE A 163 13.07 -19.63 -0.10
CA PHE A 163 14.33 -20.14 0.42
C PHE A 163 14.55 -19.87 1.90
N LYS A 164 13.87 -18.87 2.47
CA LYS A 164 14.05 -18.51 3.89
C LYS A 164 13.11 -19.24 4.84
N GLY A 165 12.13 -19.97 4.32
CA GLY A 165 11.12 -20.65 5.15
C GLY A 165 10.28 -19.70 6.01
N PRO A 166 9.31 -20.20 6.76
CA PRO A 166 8.54 -19.41 7.69
C PRO A 166 9.41 -19.02 8.90
N CYS A 167 9.66 -17.73 9.09
CA CYS A 167 10.38 -17.21 10.23
C CYS A 167 9.59 -17.43 11.53
N ILE A 168 10.18 -18.14 12.51
CA ILE A 168 9.58 -18.37 13.82
C ILE A 168 9.26 -17.04 14.52
N GLN A 169 10.13 -16.04 14.40
CA GLN A 169 9.91 -14.71 14.96
C GLN A 169 8.63 -14.06 14.42
N ARG A 170 8.36 -14.13 13.11
CA ARG A 170 7.12 -13.63 12.52
C ARG A 170 5.85 -14.36 13.00
N ARG A 171 5.97 -15.62 13.40
CA ARG A 171 4.85 -16.35 14.01
C ARG A 171 4.54 -15.87 15.43
N ILE A 172 5.52 -15.36 16.15
CA ILE A 172 5.38 -14.87 17.53
C ILE A 172 4.96 -13.40 17.55
N VAL A 173 5.62 -12.55 16.76
CA VAL A 173 5.41 -11.08 16.79
C VAL A 173 4.49 -10.59 15.66
N ALA A 174 3.95 -11.48 14.84
CA ALA A 174 3.08 -11.19 13.71
C ALA A 174 3.67 -10.12 12.79
N CYS A 175 3.02 -8.94 12.67
CA CYS A 175 3.48 -7.84 11.84
C CYS A 175 4.61 -7.00 12.47
N GLY A 176 5.00 -7.28 13.71
CA GLY A 176 6.03 -6.53 14.43
C GLY A 176 5.61 -5.19 15.01
N ALA A 177 4.29 -4.87 15.00
CA ALA A 177 3.78 -3.62 15.55
C ALA A 177 4.16 -3.44 17.03
N GLY A 178 4.72 -2.28 17.36
CA GLY A 178 5.20 -1.96 18.72
C GLY A 178 6.54 -2.60 19.10
N PHE A 179 7.11 -3.42 18.23
CA PHE A 179 8.37 -4.12 18.46
C PHE A 179 9.40 -3.85 17.34
N GLU A 180 9.04 -4.08 16.08
CA GLU A 180 9.92 -3.83 14.94
C GLU A 180 9.75 -2.41 14.37
N TYR A 181 8.60 -1.78 14.61
CA TYR A 181 8.31 -0.40 14.22
C TYR A 181 7.30 0.25 15.16
N LEU A 182 7.26 1.57 15.12
CA LEU A 182 6.35 2.42 15.88
C LEU A 182 5.72 3.45 14.94
N ALA A 183 4.53 3.92 15.30
CA ALA A 183 3.95 5.12 14.71
C ALA A 183 4.14 6.30 15.67
N VAL A 184 4.45 7.46 15.10
CA VAL A 184 4.57 8.72 15.84
C VAL A 184 3.44 9.65 15.38
N SER A 185 2.62 10.14 16.31
CA SER A 185 1.59 11.12 15.99
C SER A 185 2.19 12.51 15.75
N PRO A 186 1.44 13.47 15.17
CA PRO A 186 1.89 14.85 15.01
C PRO A 186 2.27 15.53 16.35
N GLU A 187 1.65 15.11 17.46
CA GLU A 187 1.92 15.59 18.81
C GLU A 187 3.15 14.93 19.46
N GLY A 188 3.77 13.96 18.78
CA GLY A 188 4.95 13.24 19.26
C GLY A 188 4.64 11.98 20.08
N TYR A 189 3.39 11.56 20.25
CA TYR A 189 3.07 10.32 20.95
C TYR A 189 3.43 9.09 20.13
N LEU A 190 3.98 8.08 20.82
CA LEU A 190 4.34 6.78 20.24
C LEU A 190 3.18 5.80 20.36
N TYR A 191 2.90 5.11 19.26
CA TYR A 191 1.87 4.07 19.18
C TYR A 191 2.46 2.78 18.57
N PRO A 192 1.87 1.60 18.86
CA PRO A 192 2.33 0.33 18.27
C PRO A 192 2.31 0.34 16.74
N CYS A 193 1.27 0.94 16.14
CA CYS A 193 1.18 1.14 14.70
C CYS A 193 0.21 2.29 14.36
N HIS A 194 0.17 2.70 13.10
CA HIS A 194 -0.66 3.80 12.63
C HIS A 194 -2.18 3.60 12.85
N GLN A 195 -2.66 2.35 12.91
CA GLN A 195 -4.08 2.04 13.18
C GLN A 195 -4.52 2.40 14.61
N PHE A 196 -3.59 2.54 15.53
CA PHE A 196 -3.86 2.90 16.93
C PHE A 196 -3.69 4.40 17.22
N VAL A 197 -3.21 5.18 16.25
CA VAL A 197 -3.01 6.62 16.42
C VAL A 197 -4.33 7.30 16.77
N GLY A 198 -4.29 8.16 17.83
CA GLY A 198 -5.47 8.83 18.38
C GLY A 198 -6.20 8.05 19.47
N GLN A 199 -5.93 6.77 19.68
CA GLN A 199 -6.51 5.98 20.75
C GLN A 199 -5.63 6.04 21.99
N LYS A 200 -5.95 6.89 22.97
CA LYS A 200 -5.14 7.17 24.16
C LYS A 200 -4.64 5.92 24.91
N ARG A 201 -5.45 4.85 24.96
CA ARG A 201 -5.09 3.59 25.65
C ARG A 201 -3.89 2.85 25.04
N PHE A 202 -3.49 3.19 23.82
CA PHE A 202 -2.37 2.58 23.11
C PHE A 202 -1.13 3.47 23.04
N ILE A 203 -1.12 4.59 23.77
CA ILE A 203 0.08 5.43 23.88
C ILE A 203 1.14 4.64 24.65
N MET A 204 2.32 4.48 24.04
CA MET A 204 3.49 3.78 24.61
C MET A 204 4.51 4.74 25.22
N GLY A 205 4.38 6.04 24.98
CA GLY A 205 5.29 7.09 25.41
C GLY A 205 5.26 8.26 24.42
N ASP A 206 6.31 9.08 24.43
CA ASP A 206 6.48 10.21 23.50
C ASP A 206 7.96 10.34 23.08
N VAL A 207 8.22 11.26 22.15
CA VAL A 207 9.57 11.53 21.60
C VAL A 207 10.31 12.67 22.32
N PHE A 208 9.74 13.24 23.39
CA PHE A 208 10.30 14.35 24.15
C PHE A 208 10.96 13.92 25.43
#